data_25cd9edd607cf5bf67ac9d6336705b38
#
_entry.id   25cd9edd607cf5bf67ac9d6336705b38
#
_cell.length_a   1.000
_cell.length_b   1.000
_cell.length_c   1.000
_cell.angle_alpha   90.00
_cell.angle_beta   90.00
_cell.angle_gamma   90.00
#
_symmetry.space_group_name_H-M   'P 1'
#
loop_
_entity.id
_entity.type
_entity.pdbx_description
1 polymer ?
#
loop_
_entity_poly.entity_id
_entity_poly.type
_entity_poly.pdbx_seq_one_letter_code
_entity_poly.pdbx_strand_id
1 'polypeptide(L)'
;MDRITVPVEGELLVLTVDGAEHGMEKFRPFRYSGDAAAEAALPTGPVTVLNTFADRTTTGAAVMVAELSKKNPQTLGAGQFLVLLHGSATVTADGGTAALEPLDAVAGADERPSVLGRGFAAVVSFYDLD
;
A
#
# COMPACT_ATOMS: atom_id res chain seq x y z
N MET A 1 17.90 -1.28 2.76
CA MET A 1 16.56 -0.89 2.28
C MET A 1 15.55 -0.91 3.42
N ASP A 2 14.66 0.02 3.43
CA ASP A 2 13.46 -0.05 4.26
C ASP A 2 12.38 -0.81 3.53
N ARG A 3 11.61 -1.56 4.28
CA ARG A 3 10.56 -2.40 3.74
C ARG A 3 9.26 -2.18 4.52
N ILE A 4 8.16 -2.07 3.78
CA ILE A 4 6.84 -1.95 4.38
C ILE A 4 5.96 -3.04 3.78
N THR A 5 5.39 -3.88 4.62
CA THR A 5 4.53 -5.00 4.20
C THR A 5 3.11 -4.75 4.68
N VAL A 6 2.14 -4.92 3.78
CA VAL A 6 0.71 -4.82 4.09
C VAL A 6 0.04 -6.10 3.62
N PRO A 7 -0.52 -6.91 4.53
CA PRO A 7 -1.35 -8.04 4.10
C PRO A 7 -2.64 -7.54 3.44
N VAL A 8 -2.95 -8.05 2.26
CA VAL A 8 -4.11 -7.60 1.47
C VAL A 8 -5.18 -8.68 1.30
N GLU A 9 -4.77 -9.95 1.36
CA GLU A 9 -5.67 -11.11 1.33
C GLU A 9 -5.18 -12.16 2.32
N GLY A 10 -6.09 -12.97 2.86
CA GLY A 10 -5.79 -13.97 3.86
C GLY A 10 -6.14 -13.49 5.26
N GLU A 11 -6.01 -14.38 6.25
CA GLU A 11 -6.42 -14.06 7.63
C GLU A 11 -5.26 -13.54 8.48
N LEU A 12 -4.14 -14.26 8.48
CA LEU A 12 -3.03 -13.95 9.38
C LEU A 12 -1.68 -14.26 8.75
N LEU A 13 -0.80 -13.29 8.85
CA LEU A 13 0.62 -13.43 8.57
C LEU A 13 1.38 -13.21 9.87
N VAL A 14 2.21 -14.16 10.25
CA VAL A 14 3.14 -13.96 11.37
C VAL A 14 4.52 -13.69 10.80
N LEU A 15 5.02 -12.50 11.01
CA LEU A 15 6.33 -12.08 10.52
C LEU A 15 7.29 -12.01 11.72
N THR A 16 8.36 -12.80 11.66
CA THR A 16 9.42 -12.76 12.66
C THR A 16 10.57 -11.95 12.12
N VAL A 17 10.90 -10.85 12.79
CA VAL A 17 11.96 -9.93 12.39
C VAL A 17 12.98 -9.87 13.53
N ASP A 18 14.22 -10.29 13.25
CA ASP A 18 15.31 -10.38 14.24
C ASP A 18 14.88 -11.09 15.52
N GLY A 19 14.13 -12.19 15.37
CA GLY A 19 13.67 -13.00 16.47
C GLY A 19 12.40 -12.53 17.17
N ALA A 20 11.84 -11.37 16.80
CA ALA A 20 10.60 -10.86 17.36
C ALA A 20 9.42 -11.16 16.46
N GLU A 21 8.39 -11.79 17.00
CA GLU A 21 7.19 -12.13 16.24
C GLU A 21 6.20 -10.97 16.18
N HIS A 22 5.62 -10.76 14.99
CA HIS A 22 4.59 -9.76 14.76
C HIS A 22 3.42 -10.43 14.03
N GLY A 23 2.27 -10.51 14.70
CA GLY A 23 1.04 -10.94 14.07
C GLY A 23 0.47 -9.79 13.24
N MET A 24 0.32 -10.00 11.94
CA MET A 24 -0.09 -8.95 11.01
C MET A 24 -1.46 -9.25 10.45
N GLU A 25 -2.38 -8.34 10.70
CA GLU A 25 -3.73 -8.43 10.19
C GLU A 25 -3.86 -7.71 8.86
N LYS A 26 -4.92 -8.06 8.13
CA LYS A 26 -5.24 -7.46 6.84
C LYS A 26 -5.32 -5.94 6.94
N PHE A 27 -4.75 -5.26 5.95
CA PHE A 27 -4.76 -3.81 5.76
C PHE A 27 -3.96 -3.02 6.81
N ARG A 28 -3.07 -3.67 7.56
CA ARG A 28 -2.21 -3.00 8.52
C ARG A 28 -0.77 -2.97 8.03
N PRO A 29 -0.23 -1.78 7.70
CA PRO A 29 1.17 -1.66 7.28
C PRO A 29 2.14 -1.94 8.42
N PHE A 30 3.22 -2.63 8.12
CA PHE A 30 4.31 -2.87 9.05
C PHE A 30 5.66 -2.53 8.40
N ARG A 31 6.40 -1.65 9.05
CA ARG A 31 7.71 -1.19 8.56
C ARG A 31 8.83 -1.95 9.28
N TYR A 32 9.81 -2.41 8.51
CA TYR A 32 11.01 -3.03 9.07
C TYR A 32 12.19 -2.86 8.10
N SER A 33 13.41 -3.08 8.64
CA SER A 33 14.60 -3.01 7.79
C SER A 33 14.65 -4.22 6.85
N GLY A 34 14.89 -3.98 5.57
CA GLY A 34 15.10 -5.06 4.60
C GLY A 34 16.38 -5.85 4.85
N ASP A 35 17.30 -5.32 5.69
CA ASP A 35 18.52 -6.01 6.08
C ASP A 35 18.31 -6.94 7.30
N ALA A 36 17.17 -6.85 7.96
CA ALA A 36 16.86 -7.68 9.11
C ALA A 36 16.58 -9.12 8.68
N ALA A 37 16.90 -10.08 9.54
CA ALA A 37 16.52 -11.46 9.33
C ALA A 37 15.02 -11.59 9.54
N ALA A 38 14.29 -11.93 8.49
CA ALA A 38 12.84 -12.00 8.52
C ALA A 38 12.34 -13.34 8.00
N GLU A 39 11.38 -13.92 8.72
CA GLU A 39 10.70 -15.15 8.33
C GLU A 39 9.20 -14.97 8.42
N ALA A 40 8.48 -15.58 7.50
CA ALA A 40 7.02 -15.51 7.46
C ALA A 40 6.42 -16.88 7.76
N ALA A 41 5.37 -16.90 8.55
CA ALA A 41 4.55 -18.08 8.80
C ALA A 41 3.10 -17.77 8.45
N LEU A 42 2.41 -18.75 7.89
CA LEU A 42 1.03 -18.63 7.41
C LEU A 42 0.15 -19.66 8.13
N PRO A 43 -0.15 -19.44 9.43
CA PRO A 43 -0.80 -20.45 10.25
C PRO A 43 -2.23 -20.80 9.81
N THR A 44 -2.90 -19.89 9.08
CA THR A 44 -4.29 -20.09 8.64
C THR A 44 -4.43 -20.24 7.13
N GLY A 45 -3.31 -20.35 6.40
CA GLY A 45 -3.31 -20.53 4.95
C GLY A 45 -2.68 -19.40 4.19
N PRO A 46 -2.79 -19.39 2.84
CA PRO A 46 -2.11 -18.41 2.01
C PRO A 46 -2.48 -16.95 2.32
N VAL A 47 -1.50 -16.07 2.20
CA VAL A 47 -1.66 -14.62 2.39
C VAL A 47 -1.03 -13.90 1.20
N THR A 48 -1.76 -12.93 0.66
CA THR A 48 -1.23 -12.00 -0.36
C THR A 48 -0.81 -10.72 0.33
N VAL A 49 0.36 -10.20 -0.02
CA VAL A 49 0.90 -8.97 0.58
C VAL A 49 1.27 -7.96 -0.49
N LEU A 50 1.18 -6.68 -0.13
CA LEU A 50 1.75 -5.58 -0.86
C LEU A 50 3.05 -5.20 -0.16
N ASN A 51 4.17 -5.29 -0.86
CA ASN A 51 5.48 -4.91 -0.34
C ASN A 51 5.97 -3.63 -0.98
N THR A 52 6.48 -2.72 -0.16
CA THR A 52 7.12 -1.48 -0.60
C THR A 52 8.56 -1.49 -0.13
N PHE A 53 9.48 -1.18 -1.04
CA PHE A 53 10.92 -1.13 -0.77
C PHE A 53 11.44 0.27 -1.06
N ALA A 54 12.29 0.80 -0.20
CA ALA A 54 12.94 2.08 -0.41
C ALA A 54 14.41 2.01 0.01
N ASP A 55 15.29 2.62 -0.79
CA ASP A 55 16.69 2.78 -0.41
C ASP A 55 16.77 3.88 0.65
N ARG A 56 16.98 3.50 1.90
CA ARG A 56 16.95 4.42 3.04
C ARG A 56 18.04 5.51 3.00
N THR A 57 19.00 5.40 2.09
CA THR A 57 20.04 6.44 1.92
C THR A 57 19.56 7.59 1.02
N THR A 58 18.59 7.34 0.15
CA THR A 58 18.13 8.32 -0.85
C THR A 58 16.64 8.60 -0.81
N THR A 59 15.84 7.66 -0.32
CA THR A 59 14.39 7.69 -0.49
C THR A 59 13.67 7.29 0.79
N GLY A 60 12.68 8.09 1.18
CA GLY A 60 11.72 7.70 2.20
C GLY A 60 10.47 7.13 1.55
N ALA A 61 9.80 6.23 2.26
CA ALA A 61 8.53 5.67 1.83
C ALA A 61 7.54 5.67 3.00
N ALA A 62 6.28 5.86 2.68
CA ALA A 62 5.18 5.75 3.63
C ALA A 62 4.02 5.03 2.97
N VAL A 63 3.33 4.19 3.73
CA VAL A 63 2.13 3.50 3.27
C VAL A 63 1.01 3.77 4.26
N MET A 64 -0.11 4.27 3.74
CA MET A 64 -1.31 4.51 4.53
C MET A 64 -2.46 3.74 3.89
N VAL A 65 -3.23 3.02 4.69
CA VAL A 65 -4.47 2.42 4.22
C VAL A 65 -5.60 3.39 4.52
N ALA A 66 -6.29 3.81 3.46
CA ALA A 66 -7.36 4.79 3.54
C ALA A 66 -8.70 4.17 3.16
N GLU A 67 -9.76 4.59 3.84
CA GLU A 67 -11.11 4.29 3.43
C GLU A 67 -11.52 5.27 2.33
N LEU A 68 -11.98 4.73 1.19
CA LEU A 68 -12.38 5.56 0.07
C LEU A 68 -13.78 6.18 0.30
N SER A 69 -14.01 7.31 -0.34
CA SER A 69 -15.27 8.04 -0.29
C SER A 69 -15.76 8.29 -1.71
N LYS A 70 -17.08 8.32 -1.88
CA LYS A 70 -17.69 8.75 -3.15
C LYS A 70 -17.85 10.27 -3.24
N LYS A 71 -17.62 10.99 -2.14
CA LYS A 71 -17.77 12.44 -2.07
C LYS A 71 -16.45 13.17 -1.98
N ASN A 72 -15.49 12.59 -1.27
CA ASN A 72 -14.19 13.22 -1.01
C ASN A 72 -13.10 12.45 -1.76
N PRO A 73 -12.60 12.99 -2.88
CA PRO A 73 -11.62 12.28 -3.68
C PRO A 73 -10.27 12.16 -2.98
N GLN A 74 -9.63 11.01 -3.19
CA GLN A 74 -8.23 10.83 -2.87
C GLN A 74 -7.42 11.28 -4.08
N THR A 75 -6.66 12.36 -3.94
CA THR A 75 -5.80 12.86 -5.02
C THR A 75 -4.38 12.36 -4.85
N LEU A 76 -3.72 12.10 -5.97
CA LEU A 76 -2.37 11.56 -5.99
C LEU A 76 -1.41 12.52 -6.69
N GLY A 77 -0.41 12.98 -5.97
CA GLY A 77 0.68 13.76 -6.54
C GLY A 77 1.79 12.88 -7.10
N ALA A 78 2.79 13.52 -7.70
CA ALA A 78 3.97 12.80 -8.19
C ALA A 78 4.65 12.07 -7.01
N GLY A 79 5.14 10.86 -7.27
CA GLY A 79 5.74 10.02 -6.23
C GLY A 79 4.76 9.24 -5.39
N GLN A 80 3.46 9.37 -5.66
CA GLN A 80 2.42 8.61 -4.96
C GLN A 80 1.78 7.57 -5.87
N PHE A 81 1.36 6.47 -5.25
CA PHE A 81 0.66 5.37 -5.93
C PHE A 81 -0.50 4.96 -5.06
N LEU A 82 -1.59 4.58 -5.70
CA LEU A 82 -2.74 4.01 -4.99
C LEU A 82 -2.98 2.60 -5.51
N VAL A 83 -3.15 1.65 -4.59
CA VAL A 83 -3.54 0.28 -4.91
C VAL A 83 -4.89 0.00 -4.24
N LEU A 84 -5.90 -0.35 -5.04
CA LEU A 84 -7.20 -0.71 -4.49
C LEU A 84 -7.08 -2.07 -3.81
N LEU A 85 -7.41 -2.14 -2.52
CA LEU A 85 -7.31 -3.36 -1.73
C LEU A 85 -8.63 -4.11 -1.66
N HIS A 86 -9.73 -3.38 -1.54
CA HIS A 86 -11.05 -3.95 -1.40
C HIS A 86 -12.09 -2.94 -1.88
N GLY A 87 -13.16 -3.43 -2.53
CA GLY A 87 -14.26 -2.61 -2.98
C GLY A 87 -14.19 -2.25 -4.45
N SER A 88 -14.65 -1.06 -4.79
CA SER A 88 -14.66 -0.55 -6.16
C SER A 88 -14.33 0.94 -6.17
N ALA A 89 -13.69 1.38 -7.24
CA ALA A 89 -13.29 2.78 -7.36
C ALA A 89 -13.24 3.22 -8.81
N THR A 90 -13.23 4.54 -9.01
CA THR A 90 -13.05 5.17 -10.31
C THR A 90 -11.96 6.22 -10.20
N VAL A 91 -11.00 6.17 -11.11
CA VAL A 91 -9.96 7.18 -11.22
C VAL A 91 -10.30 8.15 -12.36
N THR A 92 -10.08 9.44 -12.10
CA THR A 92 -10.25 10.50 -13.10
C THR A 92 -8.93 11.24 -13.27
N ALA A 93 -8.48 11.35 -14.51
CA ALA A 93 -7.26 12.06 -14.88
C ALA A 93 -7.38 12.56 -16.32
N ASP A 94 -6.91 13.78 -16.60
CA ASP A 94 -6.88 14.37 -17.94
C ASP A 94 -8.21 14.25 -18.71
N GLY A 95 -9.32 14.45 -17.99
CA GLY A 95 -10.65 14.41 -18.59
C GLY A 95 -11.18 13.02 -18.91
N GLY A 96 -10.43 11.97 -18.58
CA GLY A 96 -10.85 10.58 -18.71
C GLY A 96 -11.10 9.91 -17.38
N THR A 97 -11.92 8.87 -17.41
CA THR A 97 -12.19 8.05 -16.22
C THR A 97 -11.97 6.58 -16.51
N ALA A 98 -11.55 5.84 -15.49
CA ALA A 98 -11.39 4.40 -15.59
C ALA A 98 -11.83 3.73 -14.27
N ALA A 99 -12.46 2.57 -14.39
CA ALA A 99 -12.83 1.77 -13.23
C ALA A 99 -11.64 0.98 -12.71
N LEU A 100 -11.54 0.87 -11.39
CA LEU A 100 -10.52 0.08 -10.73
C LEU A 100 -11.15 -1.13 -10.07
N GLU A 101 -10.47 -2.25 -10.17
CA GLU A 101 -10.79 -3.48 -9.45
C GLU A 101 -9.71 -3.73 -8.37
N PRO A 102 -10.00 -4.60 -7.38
CA PRO A 102 -8.99 -4.91 -6.37
C PRO A 102 -7.66 -5.33 -6.98
N LEU A 103 -6.58 -4.79 -6.42
CA LEU A 103 -5.18 -4.92 -6.83
C LEU A 103 -4.79 -4.13 -8.07
N ASP A 104 -5.71 -3.40 -8.69
CA ASP A 104 -5.34 -2.39 -9.69
C ASP A 104 -4.63 -1.22 -9.00
N ALA A 105 -3.69 -0.61 -9.73
CA ALA A 105 -2.88 0.49 -9.22
C ALA A 105 -2.96 1.72 -10.11
N VAL A 106 -2.86 2.89 -9.47
CA VAL A 106 -2.81 4.19 -10.15
C VAL A 106 -1.54 4.91 -9.73
N ALA A 107 -0.77 5.38 -10.70
CA ALA A 107 0.37 6.24 -10.44
C ALA A 107 -0.08 7.70 -10.34
N GLY A 108 0.45 8.41 -9.34
CA GLY A 108 0.24 9.83 -9.23
C GLY A 108 1.06 10.62 -10.24
N ALA A 109 0.68 11.87 -10.43
CA ALA A 109 1.34 12.75 -11.38
C ALA A 109 1.06 14.21 -11.01
N ASP A 110 1.71 15.15 -11.72
CA ASP A 110 1.52 16.57 -11.48
C ASP A 110 0.07 17.03 -11.70
N GLU A 111 -0.63 16.43 -12.66
CA GLU A 111 -2.06 16.69 -12.87
C GLU A 111 -2.98 16.12 -11.81
N ARG A 112 -2.41 15.41 -10.84
CA ARG A 112 -3.11 14.88 -9.66
C ARG A 112 -4.36 14.08 -9.98
N PRO A 113 -4.22 12.84 -10.47
CA PRO A 113 -5.36 11.93 -10.61
C PRO A 113 -6.16 11.83 -9.31
N SER A 114 -7.47 11.74 -9.42
CA SER A 114 -8.35 11.63 -8.26
C SER A 114 -9.13 10.32 -8.30
N VAL A 115 -9.32 9.73 -7.12
CA VAL A 115 -9.97 8.44 -6.95
C VAL A 115 -11.16 8.59 -6.02
N LEU A 116 -12.31 8.14 -6.48
CA LEU A 116 -13.54 8.07 -5.70
C LEU A 116 -14.01 6.62 -5.68
N GLY A 117 -14.59 6.18 -4.59
CA GLY A 117 -15.11 4.83 -4.50
C GLY A 117 -15.57 4.44 -3.13
N ARG A 118 -15.74 3.13 -2.95
CA ARG A 118 -16.06 2.53 -1.66
C ARG A 118 -15.12 1.35 -1.41
N GLY A 119 -14.59 1.29 -0.20
CA GLY A 119 -13.68 0.25 0.22
C GLY A 119 -12.39 0.82 0.73
N PHE A 120 -11.31 0.08 0.57
CA PHE A 120 -10.02 0.45 1.13
C PHE A 120 -8.94 0.45 0.05
N ALA A 121 -8.02 1.39 0.15
CA ALA A 121 -6.88 1.50 -0.74
C ALA A 121 -5.61 1.77 0.05
N ALA A 122 -4.49 1.25 -0.44
CA ALA A 122 -3.19 1.62 0.07
C ALA A 122 -2.68 2.81 -0.75
N VAL A 123 -2.28 3.87 -0.05
CA VAL A 123 -1.59 5.01 -0.67
C VAL A 123 -0.14 4.91 -0.29
N VAL A 124 0.70 4.70 -1.30
CA VAL A 124 2.15 4.56 -1.15
C VAL A 124 2.79 5.86 -1.59
N SER A 125 3.58 6.46 -0.72
CA SER A 125 4.26 7.73 -1.02
C SER A 125 5.76 7.53 -0.94
N PHE A 126 6.46 7.98 -1.97
CA PHE A 126 7.93 8.02 -1.99
C PHE A 126 8.37 9.49 -1.99
N TYR A 127 9.41 9.80 -1.25
CA TYR A 127 9.95 11.14 -1.16
C TYR A 127 11.47 11.11 -1.05
N ASP A 128 12.11 12.12 -1.60
CA ASP A 128 13.57 12.21 -1.56
C ASP A 128 14.05 12.55 -0.15
N LEU A 129 15.14 11.92 0.26
CA LEU A 129 15.84 12.24 1.50
C LEU A 129 17.00 13.19 1.20
N ASP A 130 17.09 14.25 1.96
CA ASP A 130 18.18 15.22 1.82
C ASP A 130 19.44 14.82 2.60
#